data_54aa1e1b3c3d0c46bd92f0c71299ccd1
#
_entry.id   54aa1e1b3c3d0c46bd92f0c71299ccd1
#
_cell.length_a   1.000
_cell.length_b   1.000
_cell.length_c   1.000
_cell.angle_alpha   90.00
_cell.angle_beta   90.00
_cell.angle_gamma   90.00
#
_symmetry.space_group_name_H-M   'P 1'
#
loop_
_entity.id
_entity.type
_entity.pdbx_description
1 polymer ?
#
loop_
_entity_poly.entity_id
_entity_poly.type
_entity_poly.pdbx_seq_one_letter_code
_entity_poly.pdbx_strand_id
1 'polypeptide(L)'
;MHKGELTNVNPPRITTEPFNHGWLKTYHTFSFANYYNPRRIHFGALRVLNDDRISPGEGFDMHPHKNMEVVSIPLKGYLKHGDSIENQSIITPGEIQVMSTGKGIYHSEYNGSNEKDLELLQIWIIPNKEETEPEYHNYNILPLMKHNELATFISPNGNTPAHLLQDAWFSMGTLSANHKVSYHLHKPHTGVYFFIIEGNVDIADENLTRRDGIGIWDTESIIIKTNEESQVLAIEVAL
;
A
#
# COMPACT_ATOMS: atom_id res chain seq x y z
N MET A 1 2.16 -35.30 -6.27
CA MET A 1 1.70 -34.05 -5.62
C MET A 1 2.94 -33.42 -5.03
N HIS A 2 3.57 -32.48 -5.74
CA HIS A 2 4.65 -31.68 -5.17
C HIS A 2 4.00 -30.65 -4.26
N LYS A 3 4.28 -30.71 -2.98
CA LYS A 3 4.10 -29.57 -2.07
C LYS A 3 5.10 -28.53 -2.55
N GLY A 4 4.61 -27.48 -3.19
CA GLY A 4 5.41 -26.29 -3.47
C GLY A 4 5.95 -25.77 -2.14
N GLU A 5 7.24 -25.68 -1.99
CA GLU A 5 7.85 -24.94 -0.90
C GLU A 5 7.42 -23.49 -1.09
N LEU A 6 6.70 -22.96 -0.10
CA LEU A 6 6.40 -21.52 -0.01
C LEU A 6 7.76 -20.82 0.16
N THR A 7 8.27 -20.25 -0.92
CA THR A 7 9.47 -19.44 -0.86
C THR A 7 9.11 -18.06 -0.34
N ASN A 8 9.34 -17.83 0.95
CA ASN A 8 9.11 -16.57 1.59
C ASN A 8 10.22 -15.58 1.22
N VAL A 9 9.87 -14.43 0.62
CA VAL A 9 10.80 -13.31 0.53
C VAL A 9 10.69 -12.53 1.83
N ASN A 10 11.57 -12.85 2.76
CA ASN A 10 11.60 -12.22 4.05
C ASN A 10 12.94 -11.53 4.31
N PRO A 11 12.92 -10.45 5.09
CA PRO A 11 12.58 -10.43 6.50
C PRO A 11 11.32 -9.59 6.82
N PRO A 12 10.64 -9.91 7.95
CA PRO A 12 9.31 -9.43 8.30
C PRO A 12 9.23 -7.97 8.76
N ARG A 13 10.27 -7.18 8.73
CA ARG A 13 10.20 -5.78 9.15
C ARG A 13 10.65 -4.84 8.04
N ILE A 14 9.84 -3.81 7.80
CA ILE A 14 10.29 -2.51 7.33
C ILE A 14 11.55 -2.13 8.13
N THR A 15 12.42 -1.31 7.61
CA THR A 15 13.65 -0.85 8.30
C THR A 15 13.42 -0.67 9.79
N THR A 16 14.29 -1.24 10.63
CA THR A 16 14.16 -1.21 12.10
C THR A 16 14.17 0.19 12.69
N GLU A 17 14.72 1.17 11.96
CA GLU A 17 14.77 2.58 12.32
C GLU A 17 14.21 3.44 11.19
N PRO A 18 13.41 4.48 11.49
CA PRO A 18 12.92 5.40 10.48
C PRO A 18 14.05 6.25 9.91
N PHE A 19 13.97 6.57 8.63
CA PHE A 19 14.68 7.72 8.11
C PHE A 19 14.01 8.99 8.63
N ASN A 20 14.75 9.77 9.41
CA ASN A 20 14.22 10.96 10.06
C ASN A 20 14.80 12.22 9.43
N HIS A 21 13.96 12.99 8.77
CA HIS A 21 14.29 14.27 8.14
C HIS A 21 13.81 15.48 8.94
N GLY A 22 13.48 15.28 10.24
CA GLY A 22 12.91 16.31 11.12
C GLY A 22 11.39 16.36 11.00
N TRP A 23 10.89 16.80 9.86
CA TRP A 23 9.46 16.90 9.57
C TRP A 23 8.83 15.59 9.07
N LEU A 24 9.65 14.68 8.51
CA LEU A 24 9.24 13.37 7.97
C LEU A 24 9.96 12.25 8.73
N LYS A 25 9.20 11.30 9.26
CA LYS A 25 9.69 9.98 9.67
C LYS A 25 9.11 8.96 8.73
N THR A 26 9.96 8.24 7.99
CA THR A 26 9.54 7.29 6.96
C THR A 26 10.22 5.93 7.15
N TYR A 27 9.44 4.86 6.98
CA TYR A 27 9.94 3.49 6.97
C TYR A 27 9.77 2.92 5.56
N HIS A 28 10.84 2.39 4.99
CA HIS A 28 10.87 1.88 3.63
C HIS A 28 10.83 0.35 3.63
N THR A 29 9.82 -0.24 3.01
CA THR A 29 9.77 -1.69 2.78
C THR A 29 10.78 -2.12 1.74
N PHE A 30 10.90 -1.34 0.68
CA PHE A 30 11.82 -1.57 -0.45
C PHE A 30 12.85 -0.46 -0.56
N SER A 31 13.89 -0.70 -1.35
CA SER A 31 14.93 0.31 -1.63
C SER A 31 14.31 1.57 -2.22
N PHE A 32 14.50 2.68 -1.51
CA PHE A 32 13.93 3.98 -1.86
C PHE A 32 14.81 5.10 -1.31
N ALA A 33 14.96 6.20 -2.06
CA ALA A 33 15.83 7.34 -1.73
C ALA A 33 17.23 6.87 -1.30
N ASN A 34 17.66 7.17 -0.07
CA ASN A 34 18.96 6.80 0.47
C ASN A 34 19.01 5.37 1.07
N TYR A 35 17.88 4.67 1.14
CA TYR A 35 17.85 3.29 1.57
C TYR A 35 18.09 2.35 0.40
N TYR A 36 19.13 1.54 0.47
CA TYR A 36 19.43 0.53 -0.54
C TYR A 36 19.68 -0.85 0.09
N ASN A 37 18.87 -1.82 -0.33
CA ASN A 37 19.08 -3.23 -0.02
C ASN A 37 18.83 -4.04 -1.30
N PRO A 38 19.86 -4.71 -1.87
CA PRO A 38 19.73 -5.42 -3.15
C PRO A 38 18.77 -6.62 -3.10
N ARG A 39 18.40 -7.10 -1.90
CA ARG A 39 17.40 -8.15 -1.70
C ARG A 39 15.98 -7.61 -1.50
N ARG A 40 15.81 -6.27 -1.52
CA ARG A 40 14.54 -5.57 -1.29
C ARG A 40 14.39 -4.40 -2.25
N ILE A 41 14.41 -4.69 -3.55
CA ILE A 41 14.21 -3.65 -4.57
C ILE A 41 12.72 -3.45 -4.86
N HIS A 42 11.97 -4.54 -4.99
CA HIS A 42 10.54 -4.56 -5.25
C HIS A 42 9.97 -5.96 -4.94
N PHE A 43 8.65 -6.08 -5.02
CA PHE A 43 7.94 -7.36 -5.04
C PHE A 43 7.02 -7.39 -6.27
N GLY A 44 7.40 -8.10 -7.33
CA GLY A 44 6.70 -7.99 -8.61
C GLY A 44 6.57 -6.53 -9.05
N ALA A 45 5.38 -6.12 -9.42
CA ALA A 45 5.09 -4.73 -9.79
C ALA A 45 5.04 -3.76 -8.60
N LEU A 46 4.99 -4.22 -7.35
CA LEU A 46 5.03 -3.37 -6.15
C LEU A 46 6.44 -2.83 -5.94
N ARG A 47 6.63 -1.54 -6.26
CA ARG A 47 7.94 -0.89 -6.25
C ARG A 47 8.24 -0.15 -4.94
N VAL A 48 7.24 0.48 -4.34
CA VAL A 48 7.36 1.24 -3.10
C VAL A 48 6.20 0.91 -2.18
N LEU A 49 6.51 0.74 -0.90
CA LEU A 49 5.58 0.75 0.21
C LEU A 49 6.28 1.44 1.38
N ASN A 50 5.96 2.70 1.58
CA ASN A 50 6.47 3.52 2.66
C ASN A 50 5.38 3.76 3.70
N ASP A 51 5.75 3.72 4.97
CA ASP A 51 4.95 4.14 6.12
C ASP A 51 5.48 5.49 6.59
N ASP A 52 4.75 6.53 6.29
CA ASP A 52 5.18 7.92 6.46
C ASP A 52 4.41 8.60 7.60
N ARG A 53 5.15 9.34 8.43
CA ARG A 53 4.60 10.26 9.42
C ARG A 53 5.11 11.66 9.15
N ILE A 54 4.19 12.57 8.80
CA ILE A 54 4.46 13.95 8.40
C ILE A 54 4.00 14.91 9.49
N SER A 55 4.91 15.77 9.96
CA SER A 55 4.63 16.78 10.98
C SER A 55 3.58 17.79 10.52
N PRO A 56 2.90 18.50 11.46
CA PRO A 56 1.89 19.51 11.15
C PRO A 56 2.37 20.56 10.17
N GLY A 57 1.58 20.83 9.12
CA GLY A 57 1.84 21.86 8.09
C GLY A 57 3.00 21.55 7.15
N GLU A 58 3.71 20.45 7.35
CA GLU A 58 4.84 20.03 6.53
C GLU A 58 4.39 19.06 5.42
N GLY A 59 5.28 18.78 4.47
CA GLY A 59 4.97 17.88 3.35
C GLY A 59 6.03 17.92 2.25
N PHE A 60 5.67 17.33 1.14
CA PHE A 60 6.47 17.28 -0.07
C PHE A 60 6.04 18.40 -1.01
N ASP A 61 6.97 19.30 -1.32
CA ASP A 61 6.81 20.34 -2.35
C ASP A 61 6.52 19.73 -3.74
N MET A 62 6.19 20.58 -4.68
CA MET A 62 5.91 20.18 -6.06
C MET A 62 7.07 19.38 -6.65
N HIS A 63 6.83 18.11 -6.96
CA HIS A 63 7.80 17.18 -7.52
C HIS A 63 7.19 16.30 -8.62
N PRO A 64 8.01 15.78 -9.56
CA PRO A 64 7.51 15.03 -10.70
C PRO A 64 7.40 13.53 -10.44
N HIS A 65 6.42 12.91 -11.09
CA HIS A 65 6.34 11.47 -11.32
C HIS A 65 6.07 11.18 -12.80
N LYS A 66 6.60 10.06 -13.27
CA LYS A 66 6.38 9.58 -14.63
C LYS A 66 6.34 8.05 -14.66
N ASN A 67 5.40 7.49 -15.44
CA ASN A 67 5.23 6.05 -15.63
C ASN A 67 5.17 5.27 -14.31
N MET A 68 4.29 5.73 -13.40
CA MET A 68 4.08 5.14 -12.09
C MET A 68 2.61 5.27 -11.68
N GLU A 69 2.06 4.23 -11.07
CA GLU A 69 0.79 4.28 -10.37
C GLU A 69 1.07 4.58 -8.90
N VAL A 70 0.54 5.65 -8.37
CA VAL A 70 0.75 6.10 -6.99
C VAL A 70 -0.55 6.00 -6.22
N VAL A 71 -0.53 5.27 -5.10
CA VAL A 71 -1.66 5.12 -4.19
C VAL A 71 -1.26 5.65 -2.82
N SER A 72 -2.02 6.63 -2.31
CA SER A 72 -1.85 7.17 -0.96
C SER A 72 -3.04 6.75 -0.10
N ILE A 73 -2.76 6.14 1.05
CA ILE A 73 -3.76 5.67 2.03
C ILE A 73 -3.51 6.37 3.36
N PRO A 74 -4.22 7.47 3.67
CA PRO A 74 -4.15 8.09 4.99
C PRO A 74 -4.66 7.14 6.07
N LEU A 75 -3.86 6.96 7.13
CA LEU A 75 -4.21 6.15 8.30
C LEU A 75 -4.68 7.02 9.46
N LYS A 76 -4.14 8.26 9.56
CA LYS A 76 -4.46 9.24 10.58
C LYS A 76 -4.18 10.65 10.08
N GLY A 77 -4.97 11.62 10.52
CA GLY A 77 -4.87 12.99 10.03
C GLY A 77 -5.51 13.13 8.64
N TYR A 78 -5.05 14.06 7.82
CA TYR A 78 -5.54 14.25 6.46
C TYR A 78 -4.46 14.79 5.53
N LEU A 79 -4.41 14.21 4.34
CA LEU A 79 -3.51 14.56 3.28
C LEU A 79 -4.11 15.68 2.42
N LYS A 80 -3.35 16.74 2.18
CA LYS A 80 -3.68 17.78 1.21
C LYS A 80 -2.85 17.57 -0.05
N HIS A 81 -3.52 17.34 -1.16
CA HIS A 81 -2.92 17.16 -2.49
C HIS A 81 -3.16 18.39 -3.37
N GLY A 82 -2.18 18.66 -4.24
CA GLY A 82 -2.31 19.60 -5.37
C GLY A 82 -1.40 19.16 -6.51
N ASP A 83 -1.87 19.29 -7.77
CA ASP A 83 -1.10 18.84 -8.93
C ASP A 83 -1.14 19.80 -10.14
N SER A 84 -0.33 19.49 -11.15
CA SER A 84 -0.16 20.28 -12.37
C SER A 84 -1.29 20.15 -13.39
N ILE A 85 -2.27 19.28 -13.14
CA ILE A 85 -3.51 19.14 -13.92
C ILE A 85 -4.72 19.72 -13.17
N GLU A 86 -4.44 20.66 -12.24
CA GLU A 86 -5.40 21.49 -11.51
C GLU A 86 -6.26 20.77 -10.46
N ASN A 87 -5.89 19.54 -10.04
CA ASN A 87 -6.57 18.91 -8.92
C ASN A 87 -6.07 19.50 -7.60
N GLN A 88 -7.03 19.70 -6.68
CA GLN A 88 -6.79 20.01 -5.28
C GLN A 88 -7.79 19.24 -4.44
N SER A 89 -7.31 18.54 -3.43
CA SER A 89 -8.17 17.71 -2.57
C SER A 89 -7.60 17.50 -1.20
N ILE A 90 -8.49 17.11 -0.28
CA ILE A 90 -8.16 16.64 1.05
C ILE A 90 -8.65 15.20 1.12
N ILE A 91 -7.76 14.31 1.54
CA ILE A 91 -8.00 12.87 1.66
C ILE A 91 -7.88 12.49 3.13
N THR A 92 -8.89 11.82 3.67
CA THR A 92 -8.98 11.43 5.08
C THR A 92 -8.96 9.91 5.25
N PRO A 93 -8.73 9.37 6.46
CA PRO A 93 -8.83 7.93 6.72
C PRO A 93 -10.18 7.36 6.24
N GLY A 94 -10.12 6.25 5.51
CA GLY A 94 -11.29 5.66 4.83
C GLY A 94 -11.47 6.13 3.39
N GLU A 95 -10.66 7.08 2.95
CA GLU A 95 -10.49 7.47 1.56
C GLU A 95 -9.10 7.07 1.06
N ILE A 96 -8.97 6.91 -0.25
CA ILE A 96 -7.70 6.68 -0.92
C ILE A 96 -7.54 7.66 -2.08
N GLN A 97 -6.29 8.04 -2.35
CA GLN A 97 -5.89 8.73 -3.56
C GLN A 97 -5.25 7.74 -4.53
N VAL A 98 -5.61 7.81 -5.79
CA VAL A 98 -4.99 7.04 -6.88
C VAL A 98 -4.58 8.00 -7.98
N MET A 99 -3.31 7.95 -8.37
CA MET A 99 -2.75 8.79 -9.42
C MET A 99 -1.98 7.92 -10.42
N SER A 100 -2.46 7.87 -11.67
CA SER A 100 -1.73 7.30 -12.81
C SER A 100 -0.88 8.41 -13.43
N THR A 101 0.44 8.34 -13.31
CA THR A 101 1.29 9.47 -13.67
C THR A 101 1.62 9.55 -15.16
N GLY A 102 1.45 8.46 -15.90
CA GLY A 102 1.58 8.38 -17.35
C GLY A 102 2.81 9.12 -17.90
N LYS A 103 2.61 9.99 -18.87
CA LYS A 103 3.68 10.79 -19.50
C LYS A 103 4.32 11.85 -18.60
N GLY A 104 3.77 12.06 -17.42
CA GLY A 104 4.32 12.93 -16.37
C GLY A 104 3.29 13.83 -15.71
N ILE A 105 3.41 13.97 -14.40
CA ILE A 105 2.64 14.88 -13.56
C ILE A 105 3.56 15.45 -12.48
N TYR A 106 3.35 16.70 -12.11
CA TYR A 106 3.93 17.30 -10.91
C TYR A 106 2.85 17.35 -9.85
N HIS A 107 3.19 16.98 -8.61
CA HIS A 107 2.27 17.10 -7.50
C HIS A 107 2.97 17.47 -6.19
N SER A 108 2.16 17.90 -5.23
CA SER A 108 2.56 18.19 -3.86
C SER A 108 1.66 17.47 -2.87
N GLU A 109 2.22 17.03 -1.76
CA GLU A 109 1.51 16.30 -0.72
C GLU A 109 1.88 16.87 0.64
N TYR A 110 0.91 17.46 1.36
CA TYR A 110 1.11 18.09 2.65
C TYR A 110 0.22 17.50 3.73
N ASN A 111 0.72 17.53 4.95
CA ASN A 111 -0.16 17.41 6.10
C ASN A 111 -1.07 18.65 6.17
N GLY A 112 -2.35 18.46 5.96
CA GLY A 112 -3.31 19.55 5.98
C GLY A 112 -3.64 20.11 7.38
N SER A 113 -3.16 19.46 8.46
CA SER A 113 -3.30 19.91 9.84
C SER A 113 -2.10 20.75 10.29
N ASN A 114 -2.35 21.83 11.00
CA ASN A 114 -1.30 22.63 11.67
C ASN A 114 -1.01 22.16 13.09
N GLU A 115 -1.70 21.11 13.60
CA GLU A 115 -1.61 20.70 15.00
C GLU A 115 -1.29 19.21 15.18
N LYS A 116 -1.70 18.35 14.23
CA LYS A 116 -1.61 16.89 14.35
C LYS A 116 -0.82 16.30 13.21
N ASP A 117 -0.08 15.24 13.51
CA ASP A 117 0.64 14.49 12.49
C ASP A 117 -0.32 13.80 11.50
N LEU A 118 0.13 13.67 10.26
CA LEU A 118 -0.43 12.79 9.26
C LEU A 118 0.36 11.48 9.26
N GLU A 119 -0.34 10.34 9.31
CA GLU A 119 0.23 9.02 9.06
C GLU A 119 -0.41 8.46 7.79
N LEU A 120 0.39 8.01 6.83
CA LEU A 120 -0.09 7.45 5.56
C LEU A 120 0.82 6.35 5.03
N LEU A 121 0.25 5.47 4.22
CA LEU A 121 1.01 4.57 3.36
C LEU A 121 1.11 5.18 1.97
N GLN A 122 2.36 5.31 1.47
CA GLN A 122 2.66 5.70 0.10
C GLN A 122 3.09 4.47 -0.68
N ILE A 123 2.32 4.10 -1.71
CA ILE A 123 2.48 2.85 -2.46
C ILE A 123 2.66 3.16 -3.93
N TRP A 124 3.70 2.59 -4.57
CA TRP A 124 3.93 2.75 -5.99
C TRP A 124 3.89 1.40 -6.70
N ILE A 125 3.12 1.34 -7.77
CA ILE A 125 3.01 0.17 -8.64
C ILE A 125 3.56 0.53 -10.02
N ILE A 126 4.43 -0.32 -10.56
CA ILE A 126 4.93 -0.20 -11.92
C ILE A 126 3.77 -0.51 -12.88
N PRO A 127 3.35 0.41 -13.76
CA PRO A 127 2.26 0.16 -14.68
C PRO A 127 2.64 -0.84 -15.79
N ASN A 128 1.65 -1.50 -16.39
CA ASN A 128 1.85 -2.33 -17.57
C ASN A 128 1.78 -1.53 -18.89
N LYS A 129 1.44 -0.24 -18.80
CA LYS A 129 1.35 0.67 -19.96
C LYS A 129 1.95 2.02 -19.57
N GLU A 130 2.92 2.45 -20.35
CA GLU A 130 3.61 3.72 -20.18
C GLU A 130 3.02 4.82 -21.07
N GLU A 131 3.44 6.08 -20.81
CA GLU A 131 3.13 7.29 -21.60
C GLU A 131 1.62 7.53 -21.79
N THR A 132 0.79 7.10 -20.86
CA THR A 132 -0.64 7.38 -20.83
C THR A 132 -0.90 8.84 -20.44
N GLU A 133 -2.12 9.34 -20.64
CA GLU A 133 -2.51 10.61 -20.03
C GLU A 133 -2.52 10.49 -18.50
N PRO A 134 -2.03 11.50 -17.76
CA PRO A 134 -2.11 11.48 -16.31
C PRO A 134 -3.57 11.54 -15.83
N GLU A 135 -3.86 10.75 -14.79
CA GLU A 135 -5.17 10.72 -14.15
C GLU A 135 -5.03 10.82 -12.63
N TYR A 136 -6.00 11.46 -11.99
CA TYR A 136 -6.08 11.65 -10.56
C TYR A 136 -7.50 11.42 -10.05
N HIS A 137 -7.65 10.58 -9.04
CA HIS A 137 -8.94 10.26 -8.45
C HIS A 137 -8.83 10.02 -6.93
N ASN A 138 -9.90 10.39 -6.21
CA ASN A 138 -10.11 10.03 -4.82
C ASN A 138 -11.32 9.13 -4.70
N TYR A 139 -11.24 8.13 -3.82
CA TYR A 139 -12.30 7.16 -3.61
C TYR A 139 -12.57 6.97 -2.12
N ASN A 140 -13.85 7.05 -1.73
CA ASN A 140 -14.27 6.63 -0.41
C ASN A 140 -14.47 5.10 -0.40
N ILE A 141 -13.65 4.40 0.39
CA ILE A 141 -13.69 2.94 0.50
C ILE A 141 -14.44 2.44 1.74
N LEU A 142 -14.84 3.33 2.66
CA LEU A 142 -15.58 2.97 3.88
C LEU A 142 -16.84 2.13 3.62
N PRO A 143 -17.64 2.40 2.57
CA PRO A 143 -18.84 1.60 2.31
C PRO A 143 -18.55 0.12 1.95
N LEU A 144 -17.33 -0.20 1.56
CA LEU A 144 -16.90 -1.57 1.24
C LEU A 144 -16.41 -2.33 2.48
N MET A 145 -15.94 -1.58 3.49
CA MET A 145 -15.29 -2.17 4.66
C MET A 145 -16.31 -2.89 5.53
N LYS A 146 -16.14 -4.20 5.64
CA LYS A 146 -16.93 -5.04 6.55
C LYS A 146 -15.99 -5.68 7.55
N HIS A 147 -16.49 -5.81 8.77
CA HIS A 147 -15.73 -6.46 9.83
C HIS A 147 -15.52 -7.95 9.52
N ASN A 148 -14.32 -8.45 9.75
CA ASN A 148 -13.90 -9.82 9.47
C ASN A 148 -13.87 -10.23 7.98
N GLU A 149 -13.80 -9.27 7.08
CA GLU A 149 -13.62 -9.50 5.64
C GLU A 149 -12.45 -8.64 5.12
N LEU A 150 -11.75 -9.13 4.10
CA LEU A 150 -10.82 -8.32 3.29
C LEU A 150 -11.58 -7.83 2.06
N ALA A 151 -11.94 -6.56 2.05
CA ALA A 151 -12.65 -5.93 0.94
C ALA A 151 -11.67 -5.44 -0.12
N THR A 152 -11.83 -5.87 -1.37
CA THR A 152 -11.04 -5.38 -2.50
C THR A 152 -11.59 -4.04 -2.99
N PHE A 153 -10.73 -3.02 -3.03
CA PHE A 153 -11.12 -1.65 -3.40
C PHE A 153 -10.36 -1.10 -4.63
N ILE A 154 -9.27 -1.76 -5.06
CA ILE A 154 -8.57 -1.52 -6.32
C ILE A 154 -8.50 -2.82 -7.11
N SER A 155 -8.74 -2.77 -8.43
CA SER A 155 -8.56 -3.88 -9.36
C SER A 155 -8.30 -3.38 -10.77
N PRO A 156 -7.68 -4.19 -11.67
CA PRO A 156 -7.35 -3.76 -13.02
C PRO A 156 -8.57 -3.68 -13.96
N ASN A 157 -9.68 -4.27 -13.58
CA ASN A 157 -10.82 -4.51 -14.48
C ASN A 157 -12.04 -3.59 -14.22
N GLY A 158 -11.91 -2.59 -13.32
CA GLY A 158 -12.98 -1.64 -13.00
C GLY A 158 -14.18 -2.23 -12.23
N ASN A 159 -14.06 -3.45 -11.69
CA ASN A 159 -15.10 -4.06 -10.84
C ASN A 159 -15.07 -3.55 -9.38
N THR A 160 -14.13 -2.69 -9.07
CA THR A 160 -13.95 -2.01 -7.78
C THR A 160 -14.02 -0.49 -7.99
N PRO A 161 -14.20 0.32 -6.93
CA PRO A 161 -14.22 1.77 -7.05
C PRO A 161 -13.00 2.36 -7.77
N ALA A 162 -11.81 1.86 -7.47
CA ALA A 162 -10.57 2.32 -8.09
C ALA A 162 -9.95 1.27 -9.01
N HIS A 163 -9.16 1.72 -9.99
CA HIS A 163 -8.39 0.85 -10.88
C HIS A 163 -6.97 1.36 -11.07
N LEU A 164 -6.06 0.48 -11.50
CA LEU A 164 -4.68 0.76 -11.89
C LEU A 164 -4.39 0.18 -13.26
N LEU A 165 -3.42 0.78 -13.95
CA LEU A 165 -2.87 0.28 -15.23
C LEU A 165 -1.85 -0.84 -14.98
N GLN A 166 -2.22 -1.81 -14.15
CA GLN A 166 -1.44 -3.02 -13.84
C GLN A 166 -2.38 -4.11 -13.36
N ASP A 167 -1.99 -5.37 -13.53
CA ASP A 167 -2.63 -6.50 -12.83
C ASP A 167 -2.30 -6.38 -11.32
N ALA A 168 -3.10 -5.57 -10.63
CA ALA A 168 -2.95 -5.30 -9.21
C ALA A 168 -4.31 -5.23 -8.51
N TRP A 169 -4.41 -5.84 -7.33
CA TRP A 169 -5.59 -5.82 -6.46
C TRP A 169 -5.18 -5.40 -5.06
N PHE A 170 -5.90 -4.43 -4.51
CA PHE A 170 -5.69 -3.99 -3.13
C PHE A 170 -6.92 -4.34 -2.32
N SER A 171 -6.71 -5.07 -1.24
CA SER A 171 -7.76 -5.47 -0.31
C SER A 171 -7.35 -5.11 1.11
N MET A 172 -8.29 -4.62 1.91
CA MET A 172 -8.04 -4.25 3.31
C MET A 172 -9.22 -4.66 4.19
N GLY A 173 -8.93 -4.94 5.45
CA GLY A 173 -9.98 -5.24 6.42
C GLY A 173 -9.51 -5.19 7.86
N THR A 174 -10.48 -5.02 8.77
CA THR A 174 -10.31 -5.15 10.21
C THR A 174 -10.88 -6.49 10.65
N LEU A 175 -10.05 -7.31 11.27
CA LEU A 175 -10.33 -8.68 11.66
C LEU A 175 -10.30 -8.77 13.19
N SER A 176 -11.31 -9.38 13.78
CA SER A 176 -11.38 -9.63 15.24
C SER A 176 -10.22 -10.51 15.72
N ALA A 177 -9.94 -10.45 17.01
CA ALA A 177 -9.01 -11.40 17.64
C ALA A 177 -9.49 -12.85 17.46
N ASN A 178 -8.52 -13.78 17.29
CA ASN A 178 -8.77 -15.21 17.07
C ASN A 178 -9.63 -15.53 15.83
N HIS A 179 -9.65 -14.64 14.85
CA HIS A 179 -10.36 -14.84 13.59
C HIS A 179 -9.46 -15.52 12.56
N LYS A 180 -10.11 -16.15 11.55
CA LYS A 180 -9.43 -16.80 10.45
C LYS A 180 -10.11 -16.43 9.15
N VAL A 181 -9.36 -15.85 8.23
CA VAL A 181 -9.85 -15.50 6.89
C VAL A 181 -8.92 -16.10 5.83
N SER A 182 -9.49 -16.48 4.68
CA SER A 182 -8.73 -16.92 3.52
C SER A 182 -8.67 -15.82 2.49
N TYR A 183 -7.47 -15.50 2.01
CA TYR A 183 -7.26 -14.68 0.83
C TYR A 183 -7.04 -15.60 -0.38
N HIS A 184 -7.80 -15.41 -1.44
CA HIS A 184 -7.65 -16.13 -2.70
C HIS A 184 -7.06 -15.18 -3.73
N LEU A 185 -5.98 -15.61 -4.42
CA LEU A 185 -5.39 -14.79 -5.46
C LEU A 185 -6.38 -14.64 -6.62
N HIS A 186 -6.42 -13.45 -7.20
CA HIS A 186 -7.36 -13.10 -8.27
C HIS A 186 -6.91 -13.61 -9.64
N LYS A 187 -5.59 -13.84 -9.82
CA LYS A 187 -5.02 -14.22 -11.10
C LYS A 187 -3.84 -15.19 -10.92
N PRO A 188 -3.65 -16.21 -11.79
CA PRO A 188 -2.41 -16.98 -11.85
C PRO A 188 -1.19 -16.09 -12.14
N HIS A 189 -0.03 -16.50 -11.65
CA HIS A 189 1.25 -15.78 -11.82
C HIS A 189 1.28 -14.39 -11.17
N THR A 190 0.49 -14.20 -10.13
CA THR A 190 0.59 -13.08 -9.23
C THR A 190 1.18 -13.50 -7.89
N GLY A 191 1.61 -12.54 -7.11
CA GLY A 191 1.95 -12.70 -5.72
C GLY A 191 1.24 -11.65 -4.87
N VAL A 192 1.04 -11.92 -3.60
CA VAL A 192 0.43 -10.97 -2.66
C VAL A 192 1.42 -10.55 -1.59
N TYR A 193 1.54 -9.26 -1.37
CA TYR A 193 2.27 -8.67 -0.26
C TYR A 193 1.28 -8.27 0.83
N PHE A 194 1.32 -8.95 1.96
CA PHE A 194 0.56 -8.56 3.15
C PHE A 194 1.34 -7.55 3.97
N PHE A 195 0.66 -6.53 4.44
CA PHE A 195 1.19 -5.52 5.34
C PHE A 195 0.26 -5.37 6.54
N ILE A 196 0.81 -5.52 7.75
CA ILE A 196 0.04 -5.44 8.99
C ILE A 196 0.01 -3.99 9.43
N ILE A 197 -1.10 -3.32 9.19
CA ILE A 197 -1.28 -1.92 9.59
C ILE A 197 -1.31 -1.82 11.11
N GLU A 198 -2.13 -2.64 11.76
CA GLU A 198 -2.24 -2.74 13.22
C GLU A 198 -2.49 -4.20 13.62
N GLY A 199 -2.04 -4.59 14.83
CA GLY A 199 -2.34 -5.89 15.41
C GLY A 199 -1.22 -6.93 15.25
N ASN A 200 -1.62 -8.21 15.41
CA ASN A 200 -0.74 -9.38 15.35
C ASN A 200 -1.45 -10.53 14.63
N VAL A 201 -0.80 -11.08 13.61
CA VAL A 201 -1.36 -12.16 12.77
C VAL A 201 -0.34 -13.25 12.49
N ASP A 202 -0.82 -14.46 12.22
CA ASP A 202 -0.01 -15.55 11.67
C ASP A 202 -0.37 -15.76 10.19
N ILE A 203 0.62 -15.69 9.31
CA ILE A 203 0.51 -15.92 7.86
C ILE A 203 1.68 -16.80 7.42
N ALA A 204 1.43 -17.92 6.73
CA ALA A 204 2.45 -18.82 6.21
C ALA A 204 3.46 -19.27 7.28
N ASP A 205 2.97 -19.63 8.48
CA ASP A 205 3.76 -20.05 9.65
C ASP A 205 4.68 -18.97 10.26
N GLU A 206 4.56 -17.71 9.78
CA GLU A 206 5.25 -16.55 10.33
C GLU A 206 4.31 -15.71 11.19
N ASN A 207 4.80 -15.29 12.37
CA ASN A 207 4.08 -14.34 13.23
C ASN A 207 4.48 -12.92 12.88
N LEU A 208 3.51 -12.12 12.44
CA LEU A 208 3.67 -10.75 12.00
C LEU A 208 2.95 -9.80 12.95
N THR A 209 3.63 -8.72 13.30
CA THR A 209 3.13 -7.67 14.17
C THR A 209 2.92 -6.36 13.41
N ARG A 210 2.42 -5.36 14.09
CA ARG A 210 2.22 -4.01 13.54
C ARG A 210 3.40 -3.57 12.67
N ARG A 211 3.13 -3.19 11.43
CA ARG A 211 4.06 -2.69 10.40
C ARG A 211 5.03 -3.76 9.85
N ASP A 212 4.82 -5.02 10.17
CA ASP A 212 5.49 -6.10 9.47
C ASP A 212 4.81 -6.38 8.12
N GLY A 213 5.55 -6.97 7.18
CA GLY A 213 5.02 -7.36 5.88
C GLY A 213 5.66 -8.63 5.34
N ILE A 214 4.92 -9.38 4.53
CA ILE A 214 5.36 -10.63 3.91
C ILE A 214 4.85 -10.73 2.48
N GLY A 215 5.74 -11.11 1.54
CA GLY A 215 5.37 -11.45 0.16
C GLY A 215 5.21 -12.96 -0.01
N ILE A 216 4.12 -13.40 -0.63
CA ILE A 216 3.79 -14.81 -0.87
C ILE A 216 3.36 -14.97 -2.33
N TRP A 217 3.85 -16.05 -2.97
CA TRP A 217 3.52 -16.39 -4.36
C TRP A 217 3.52 -17.91 -4.56
N ASP A 218 3.24 -18.38 -5.75
CA ASP A 218 3.13 -19.82 -6.11
C ASP A 218 2.08 -20.56 -5.28
N THR A 219 0.97 -19.89 -4.98
CA THR A 219 -0.17 -20.47 -4.26
C THR A 219 -1.48 -19.93 -4.81
N GLU A 220 -2.58 -20.61 -4.58
CA GLU A 220 -3.93 -20.14 -4.93
C GLU A 220 -4.62 -19.41 -3.79
N SER A 221 -4.25 -19.73 -2.55
CA SER A 221 -4.87 -19.13 -1.38
C SER A 221 -3.96 -19.12 -0.16
N ILE A 222 -4.15 -18.14 0.69
CA ILE A 222 -3.40 -17.93 1.94
C ILE A 222 -4.38 -17.78 3.10
N ILE A 223 -4.05 -18.40 4.22
CA ILE A 223 -4.82 -18.27 5.45
C ILE A 223 -4.14 -17.25 6.34
N ILE A 224 -4.91 -16.27 6.80
CA ILE A 224 -4.54 -15.28 7.79
C ILE A 224 -5.26 -15.66 9.10
N LYS A 225 -4.52 -15.77 10.19
CA LYS A 225 -5.07 -15.98 11.54
C LYS A 225 -4.68 -14.78 12.40
N THR A 226 -5.62 -14.18 13.09
CA THR A 226 -5.36 -13.05 13.97
C THR A 226 -5.19 -13.52 15.42
N ASN A 227 -4.20 -12.97 16.11
CA ASN A 227 -3.97 -13.22 17.54
C ASN A 227 -4.61 -12.12 18.41
N GLU A 228 -4.80 -10.93 17.83
CA GLU A 228 -5.55 -9.81 18.39
C GLU A 228 -6.35 -9.10 17.28
N GLU A 229 -7.17 -8.11 17.61
CA GLU A 229 -7.82 -7.30 16.57
C GLU A 229 -6.76 -6.68 15.67
N SER A 230 -6.87 -6.91 14.38
CA SER A 230 -5.83 -6.59 13.42
C SER A 230 -6.39 -5.93 12.17
N GLN A 231 -5.66 -4.95 11.64
CA GLN A 231 -5.93 -4.33 10.34
C GLN A 231 -4.86 -4.78 9.34
N VAL A 232 -5.30 -5.41 8.26
CA VAL A 232 -4.42 -6.02 7.25
C VAL A 232 -4.69 -5.40 5.89
N LEU A 233 -3.61 -5.02 5.19
CA LEU A 233 -3.60 -4.64 3.78
C LEU A 233 -2.97 -5.78 2.97
N ALA A 234 -3.65 -6.24 1.93
CA ALA A 234 -3.15 -7.19 0.95
C ALA A 234 -2.99 -6.47 -0.40
N ILE A 235 -1.79 -6.52 -0.97
CA ILE A 235 -1.44 -5.94 -2.27
C ILE A 235 -1.02 -7.10 -3.17
N GLU A 236 -1.94 -7.58 -4.01
CA GLU A 236 -1.64 -8.58 -5.02
C GLU A 236 -1.18 -7.89 -6.30
N VAL A 237 -0.09 -8.38 -6.89
CA VAL A 237 0.51 -7.79 -8.11
C VAL A 237 1.04 -8.87 -9.04
N ALA A 238 1.20 -8.52 -10.32
CA ALA A 238 1.99 -9.32 -11.28
C ALA A 238 3.44 -9.45 -10.79
N LEU A 239 4.03 -10.66 -10.98
CA LEU A 239 5.42 -10.99 -10.61
C LEU A 239 6.38 -10.83 -11.77
#